data_64ba94257156814b89e3d268968fe9f1
#
_entry.id   64ba94257156814b89e3d268968fe9f1
#
_cell.length_a   1.000
_cell.length_b   1.000
_cell.length_c   1.000
_cell.angle_alpha   90.00
_cell.angle_beta   90.00
_cell.angle_gamma   90.00
#
_symmetry.space_group_name_H-M   'P 1'
#
loop_
_entity.id
_entity.type
_entity.pdbx_description
1 polymer ?
#
loop_
_entity_poly.entity_id
_entity_poly.type
_entity_poly.pdbx_seq_one_letter_code
_entity_poly.pdbx_strand_id
1 'polypeptide(L)'
;IGIKGAVLCESDKEGGRADIRLKRIRFSRRRYENETVDCTGAETLSEIEEKIGGLIREKAYGEDTLLRVVLQGSVSPALIVDVNALRARFPQLFFLEVRDETLPAINPQDFENDRTVRGEFYRTLAAQMESGTPEERKIAAMALRYGLSAIAGENISET
;
A
#
# COMPACT_ATOMS: atom_id res chain seq x y z
N ILE A 1 -6.14 6.44 -13.22
CA ILE A 1 -5.09 7.21 -13.84
C ILE A 1 -4.79 6.65 -15.23
N GLY A 2 -4.42 5.43 -15.45
CA GLY A 2 -4.46 4.68 -16.71
C GLY A 2 -3.68 5.24 -17.90
N ILE A 3 -3.95 4.67 -19.06
CA ILE A 3 -3.27 4.99 -20.33
C ILE A 3 -3.87 6.26 -20.96
N LYS A 4 -3.02 7.26 -21.19
CA LYS A 4 -3.41 8.50 -21.88
C LYS A 4 -3.33 8.32 -23.40
N GLY A 5 -4.28 8.93 -24.11
CA GLY A 5 -4.36 8.87 -25.56
C GLY A 5 -5.16 10.02 -26.13
N ALA A 6 -5.22 10.06 -27.45
CA ALA A 6 -6.12 10.94 -28.20
C ALA A 6 -7.05 10.10 -29.08
N VAL A 7 -8.10 10.73 -29.54
CA VAL A 7 -8.98 10.18 -30.57
C VAL A 7 -8.73 10.97 -31.85
N LEU A 8 -8.24 10.28 -32.88
CA LEU A 8 -8.22 10.82 -34.22
C LEU A 8 -9.60 10.65 -34.82
N CYS A 9 -10.18 11.75 -35.26
CA CYS A 9 -11.46 11.78 -35.96
C CYS A 9 -11.23 12.18 -37.42
N GLU A 10 -11.52 11.27 -38.32
CA GLU A 10 -11.57 11.53 -39.76
C GLU A 10 -13.03 11.69 -40.15
N SER A 11 -13.34 12.79 -40.77
CA SER A 11 -14.71 13.02 -41.25
C SER A 11 -14.70 13.30 -42.76
N ASP A 12 -15.49 12.53 -43.47
CA ASP A 12 -15.74 12.74 -44.90
C ASP A 12 -17.18 13.17 -45.11
N LYS A 13 -17.39 14.14 -45.98
CA LYS A 13 -18.71 14.70 -46.22
C LYS A 13 -19.06 14.65 -47.69
N GLU A 14 -19.84 13.70 -48.08
CA GLU A 14 -20.37 13.52 -49.42
C GLU A 14 -21.90 13.60 -49.42
N GLY A 15 -22.49 14.40 -50.31
CA GLY A 15 -23.93 14.43 -50.50
C GLY A 15 -24.78 14.79 -49.29
N GLY A 16 -24.23 15.58 -48.33
CA GLY A 16 -24.95 15.98 -47.11
C GLY A 16 -24.91 14.93 -45.97
N ARG A 17 -24.26 13.82 -46.17
CA ARG A 17 -24.04 12.80 -45.15
C ARG A 17 -22.59 12.83 -44.72
N ALA A 18 -22.33 12.84 -43.41
CA ALA A 18 -21.00 12.78 -42.85
C ALA A 18 -20.66 11.33 -42.47
N ASP A 19 -19.57 10.79 -43.01
CA ASP A 19 -18.94 9.55 -42.51
C ASP A 19 -17.85 9.92 -41.54
N ILE A 20 -17.94 9.38 -40.31
CA ILE A 20 -17.02 9.68 -39.20
C ILE A 20 -16.30 8.42 -38.80
N ARG A 21 -14.96 8.45 -38.91
CA ARG A 21 -14.09 7.36 -38.44
C ARG A 21 -13.32 7.83 -37.23
N LEU A 22 -13.43 7.07 -36.14
CA LEU A 22 -12.73 7.33 -34.89
C LEU A 22 -11.62 6.31 -34.68
N LYS A 23 -10.40 6.78 -34.45
CA LYS A 23 -9.24 5.94 -34.13
C LYS A 23 -8.60 6.39 -32.83
N ARG A 24 -8.51 5.50 -31.84
CA ARG A 24 -7.82 5.76 -30.59
C ARG A 24 -6.31 5.61 -30.77
N ILE A 25 -5.56 6.66 -30.43
CA ILE A 25 -4.09 6.68 -30.49
C ILE A 25 -3.57 6.79 -29.07
N ARG A 26 -2.72 5.83 -28.66
CA ARG A 26 -2.06 5.86 -27.35
C ARG A 26 -0.78 6.70 -27.46
N PHE A 27 -0.62 7.70 -26.57
CA PHE A 27 0.57 8.56 -26.51
C PHE A 27 1.47 8.26 -25.33
N SER A 28 0.92 7.73 -24.23
CA SER A 28 1.74 7.49 -23.06
C SER A 28 2.69 6.30 -23.31
N ARG A 29 3.96 6.57 -23.16
CA ARG A 29 4.99 5.51 -23.07
C ARG A 29 4.95 4.80 -21.72
N ARG A 30 4.36 5.45 -20.71
CA ARG A 30 4.30 4.97 -19.33
C ARG A 30 2.89 5.03 -18.82
N ARG A 31 2.57 4.14 -17.90
CA ARG A 31 1.30 4.10 -17.17
C ARG A 31 1.57 4.28 -15.68
N TYR A 32 0.67 4.96 -15.02
CA TYR A 32 0.71 5.14 -13.57
C TYR A 32 -0.42 4.32 -12.94
N GLU A 33 -0.04 3.43 -12.04
CA GLU A 33 -0.98 2.52 -11.39
C GLU A 33 -0.87 2.64 -9.86
N ASN A 34 -2.01 2.53 -9.18
CA ASN A 34 -2.10 2.49 -7.73
C ASN A 34 -2.76 1.18 -7.32
N GLU A 35 -2.11 0.44 -6.47
CA GLU A 35 -2.60 -0.84 -5.98
C GLU A 35 -2.51 -0.89 -4.46
N THR A 36 -3.40 -1.67 -3.86
CA THR A 36 -3.38 -1.98 -2.44
C THR A 36 -3.10 -3.45 -2.27
N VAL A 37 -2.17 -3.79 -1.38
CA VAL A 37 -1.80 -5.18 -1.05
C VAL A 37 -2.18 -5.45 0.39
N ASP A 38 -3.04 -6.43 0.60
CA ASP A 38 -3.39 -6.92 1.93
C ASP A 38 -2.27 -7.82 2.47
N CYS A 39 -1.61 -7.33 3.51
CA CYS A 39 -0.51 -7.99 4.21
C CYS A 39 -0.98 -8.70 5.48
N THR A 40 -2.29 -8.82 5.71
CA THR A 40 -2.82 -9.46 6.92
C THR A 40 -2.21 -10.85 7.12
N GLY A 41 -1.69 -11.08 8.32
CA GLY A 41 -1.04 -12.33 8.73
C GLY A 41 0.39 -12.51 8.24
N ALA A 42 0.99 -11.51 7.57
CA ALA A 42 2.39 -11.61 7.17
C ALA A 42 3.33 -11.58 8.37
N GLU A 43 4.26 -12.53 8.40
CA GLU A 43 5.27 -12.68 9.45
C GLU A 43 6.66 -12.27 8.94
N THR A 44 6.86 -12.29 7.62
CA THR A 44 8.16 -12.01 7.00
C THR A 44 8.05 -11.03 5.84
N LEU A 45 9.15 -10.32 5.56
CA LEU A 45 9.26 -9.43 4.41
C LEU A 45 9.12 -10.19 3.08
N SER A 46 9.56 -11.45 3.04
CA SER A 46 9.46 -12.30 1.85
C SER A 46 8.01 -12.62 1.47
N GLU A 47 7.11 -12.76 2.44
CA GLU A 47 5.68 -12.95 2.16
C GLU A 47 5.06 -11.70 1.54
N ILE A 48 5.46 -10.51 2.01
CA ILE A 48 5.03 -9.24 1.39
C ILE A 48 5.60 -9.13 -0.03
N GLU A 49 6.87 -9.48 -0.23
CA GLU A 49 7.53 -9.51 -1.55
C GLU A 49 6.77 -10.44 -2.51
N GLU A 50 6.36 -11.63 -2.06
CA GLU A 50 5.63 -12.59 -2.88
C GLU A 50 4.24 -12.06 -3.28
N LYS A 51 3.51 -11.41 -2.37
CA LYS A 51 2.22 -10.77 -2.64
C LYS A 51 2.35 -9.66 -3.69
N ILE A 52 3.35 -8.78 -3.55
CA ILE A 52 3.64 -7.72 -4.54
C ILE A 52 4.03 -8.35 -5.88
N GLY A 53 4.90 -9.34 -5.88
CA GLY A 53 5.33 -10.05 -7.08
C GLY A 53 4.18 -10.77 -7.79
N GLY A 54 3.25 -11.35 -7.05
CA GLY A 54 2.01 -11.94 -7.56
C GLY A 54 1.15 -10.92 -8.28
N LEU A 55 0.91 -9.77 -7.64
CA LEU A 55 0.17 -8.64 -8.22
C LEU A 55 0.81 -8.14 -9.53
N ILE A 56 2.14 -7.97 -9.53
CA ILE A 56 2.88 -7.50 -10.72
C ILE A 56 2.72 -8.48 -11.88
N ARG A 57 2.79 -9.79 -11.62
CA ARG A 57 2.60 -10.83 -12.64
C ARG A 57 1.17 -10.87 -13.15
N GLU A 58 0.18 -10.85 -12.27
CA GLU A 58 -1.25 -10.88 -12.61
C GLU A 58 -1.65 -9.70 -13.50
N LYS A 59 -1.19 -8.51 -13.17
CA LYS A 59 -1.51 -7.26 -13.89
C LYS A 59 -0.58 -6.99 -15.09
N ALA A 60 0.41 -7.84 -15.30
CA ALA A 60 1.45 -7.68 -16.33
C ALA A 60 2.11 -6.29 -16.28
N TYR A 61 2.53 -5.88 -15.07
CA TYR A 61 3.28 -4.64 -14.87
C TYR A 61 4.76 -4.84 -15.24
N GLY A 62 5.37 -3.85 -15.90
CA GLY A 62 6.74 -3.95 -16.40
C GLY A 62 7.41 -2.59 -16.58
N GLU A 63 8.37 -2.49 -17.49
CA GLU A 63 9.25 -1.33 -17.73
C GLU A 63 8.51 -0.02 -18.08
N ASP A 64 7.25 -0.11 -18.49
CA ASP A 64 6.40 1.06 -18.75
C ASP A 64 5.60 1.52 -17.52
N THR A 65 5.71 0.82 -16.39
CA THR A 65 4.83 1.01 -15.23
C THR A 65 5.51 1.80 -14.12
N LEU A 66 4.86 2.89 -13.70
CA LEU A 66 5.09 3.55 -12.41
C LEU A 66 4.02 3.01 -11.46
N LEU A 67 4.43 2.18 -10.52
CA LEU A 67 3.53 1.53 -9.59
C LEU A 67 3.66 2.15 -8.20
N ARG A 68 2.53 2.54 -7.62
CA ARG A 68 2.41 2.80 -6.18
C ARG A 68 1.70 1.63 -5.55
N VAL A 69 2.32 1.04 -4.54
CA VAL A 69 1.74 -0.02 -3.71
C VAL A 69 1.53 0.53 -2.31
N VAL A 70 0.31 0.40 -1.80
CA VAL A 70 -0.03 0.67 -0.40
C VAL A 70 -0.21 -0.66 0.30
N LEU A 71 0.66 -0.95 1.26
CA LEU A 71 0.57 -2.14 2.11
C LEU A 71 -0.43 -1.86 3.23
N GLN A 72 -1.41 -2.73 3.40
CA GLN A 72 -2.43 -2.62 4.43
C GLN A 72 -2.62 -3.95 5.15
N GLY A 73 -3.35 -3.91 6.25
CA GLY A 73 -3.65 -5.09 7.06
C GLY A 73 -2.77 -5.21 8.29
N SER A 74 -2.97 -6.30 9.03
CA SER A 74 -2.28 -6.56 10.29
C SER A 74 -1.14 -7.53 10.09
N VAL A 75 0.08 -7.11 10.39
CA VAL A 75 1.31 -7.91 10.26
C VAL A 75 1.88 -8.31 11.62
N SER A 76 2.78 -9.28 11.65
CA SER A 76 3.48 -9.66 12.88
C SER A 76 4.12 -8.43 13.54
N PRO A 77 3.98 -8.23 14.87
CA PRO A 77 4.62 -7.12 15.57
C PRO A 77 6.14 -7.12 15.44
N ALA A 78 6.76 -8.28 15.23
CA ALA A 78 8.20 -8.42 15.03
C ALA A 78 8.65 -8.11 13.59
N LEU A 79 7.71 -7.94 12.65
CA LEU A 79 8.03 -7.66 11.26
C LEU A 79 8.32 -6.17 11.06
N ILE A 80 9.56 -5.87 10.69
CA ILE A 80 9.95 -4.53 10.22
C ILE A 80 9.81 -4.51 8.69
N VAL A 81 8.91 -3.66 8.19
CA VAL A 81 8.70 -3.51 6.75
C VAL A 81 9.76 -2.56 6.19
N ASP A 82 10.85 -3.12 5.65
CA ASP A 82 11.85 -2.34 4.94
C ASP A 82 11.37 -2.03 3.51
N VAL A 83 10.82 -0.83 3.35
CA VAL A 83 10.31 -0.31 2.08
C VAL A 83 11.40 -0.21 1.01
N ASN A 84 12.64 0.13 1.40
CA ASN A 84 13.74 0.26 0.46
C ASN A 84 14.21 -1.11 -0.04
N ALA A 85 14.29 -2.11 0.85
CA ALA A 85 14.57 -3.47 0.46
C ALA A 85 13.50 -4.01 -0.50
N LEU A 86 12.20 -3.77 -0.23
CA LEU A 86 11.11 -4.16 -1.14
C LEU A 86 11.25 -3.50 -2.51
N ARG A 87 11.55 -2.20 -2.58
CA ARG A 87 11.73 -1.50 -3.86
C ARG A 87 12.86 -2.09 -4.70
N ALA A 88 13.96 -2.48 -4.08
CA ALA A 88 15.12 -3.06 -4.76
C ALA A 88 14.82 -4.44 -5.40
N ARG A 89 13.77 -5.14 -4.93
CA ARG A 89 13.39 -6.47 -5.44
C ARG A 89 12.67 -6.46 -6.78
N PHE A 90 12.17 -5.30 -7.23
CA PHE A 90 11.37 -5.18 -8.45
C PHE A 90 12.00 -4.24 -9.50
N PRO A 91 13.24 -4.51 -9.95
CA PRO A 91 13.95 -3.67 -10.93
C PRO A 91 13.29 -3.68 -12.31
N GLN A 92 12.38 -4.61 -12.59
CA GLN A 92 11.62 -4.68 -13.84
C GLN A 92 10.57 -3.59 -14.00
N LEU A 93 10.22 -2.88 -12.94
CA LEU A 93 9.32 -1.73 -13.01
C LEU A 93 10.11 -0.46 -13.35
N PHE A 94 9.48 0.46 -14.08
CA PHE A 94 10.09 1.77 -14.31
C PHE A 94 10.31 2.51 -12.98
N PHE A 95 9.32 2.45 -12.10
CA PHE A 95 9.38 3.04 -10.76
C PHE A 95 8.43 2.31 -9.83
N LEU A 96 8.87 2.06 -8.59
CA LEU A 96 8.03 1.52 -7.53
C LEU A 96 8.07 2.45 -6.31
N GLU A 97 6.90 2.93 -5.89
CA GLU A 97 6.67 3.58 -4.60
C GLU A 97 5.94 2.58 -3.70
N VAL A 98 6.49 2.27 -2.55
CA VAL A 98 5.83 1.45 -1.53
C VAL A 98 5.50 2.34 -0.35
N ARG A 99 4.26 2.30 0.11
CA ARG A 99 3.79 2.94 1.35
C ARG A 99 3.38 1.88 2.33
N ASP A 100 3.96 1.92 3.50
CA ASP A 100 3.57 1.04 4.59
C ASP A 100 2.47 1.71 5.43
N GLU A 101 1.27 1.15 5.32
CA GLU A 101 0.10 1.48 6.15
C GLU A 101 -0.37 0.26 6.95
N THR A 102 0.52 -0.73 7.15
CA THR A 102 0.22 -1.91 7.95
C THR A 102 0.16 -1.56 9.44
N LEU A 103 -0.58 -2.36 10.18
CA LEU A 103 -0.68 -2.28 11.64
C LEU A 103 -0.10 -3.54 12.28
N PRO A 104 0.45 -3.47 13.49
CA PRO A 104 0.85 -4.68 14.19
C PRO A 104 -0.39 -5.53 14.52
N ALA A 105 -0.30 -6.83 14.29
CA ALA A 105 -1.30 -7.79 14.75
C ALA A 105 -1.16 -7.92 16.28
N ILE A 106 -2.02 -7.24 17.00
CA ILE A 106 -2.02 -7.21 18.46
C ILE A 106 -3.19 -8.06 18.95
N ASN A 107 -2.88 -9.07 19.77
CA ASN A 107 -3.91 -9.84 20.45
C ASN A 107 -4.32 -9.08 21.73
N PRO A 108 -5.57 -8.58 21.85
CA PRO A 108 -6.04 -7.88 23.04
C PRO A 108 -5.87 -8.71 24.33
N GLN A 109 -5.99 -10.01 24.26
CA GLN A 109 -5.90 -10.92 25.40
C GLN A 109 -4.52 -10.87 26.09
N ASP A 110 -3.46 -10.57 25.33
CA ASP A 110 -2.10 -10.47 25.87
C ASP A 110 -1.93 -9.26 26.81
N PHE A 111 -2.88 -8.32 26.77
CA PHE A 111 -2.84 -7.05 27.51
C PHE A 111 -3.94 -6.91 28.57
N GLU A 112 -4.95 -7.81 28.56
CA GLU A 112 -6.06 -7.74 29.53
C GLU A 112 -5.58 -7.77 30.99
N ASN A 113 -4.61 -8.63 31.29
CA ASN A 113 -4.06 -8.82 32.62
C ASN A 113 -2.65 -8.23 32.79
N ASP A 114 -2.12 -7.56 31.78
CA ASP A 114 -0.81 -6.92 31.85
C ASP A 114 -0.88 -5.63 32.67
N ARG A 115 -0.29 -5.68 33.88
CA ARG A 115 -0.21 -4.53 34.80
C ARG A 115 1.04 -3.67 34.60
N THR A 116 1.81 -3.95 33.58
CA THR A 116 2.99 -3.15 33.24
C THR A 116 2.63 -1.89 32.47
N VAL A 117 3.62 -1.01 32.25
CA VAL A 117 3.48 0.18 31.40
C VAL A 117 2.99 -0.19 29.99
N ARG A 118 3.41 -1.34 29.48
CA ARG A 118 2.98 -1.87 28.19
C ARG A 118 1.49 -2.14 28.14
N GLY A 119 0.93 -2.78 29.14
CA GLY A 119 -0.51 -3.07 29.22
C GLY A 119 -1.35 -1.80 29.35
N GLU A 120 -0.91 -0.83 30.17
CA GLU A 120 -1.61 0.45 30.33
C GLU A 120 -1.58 1.27 29.05
N PHE A 121 -0.43 1.33 28.39
CA PHE A 121 -0.26 1.99 27.10
C PHE A 121 -1.20 1.40 26.03
N TYR A 122 -1.27 0.06 25.94
CA TYR A 122 -2.18 -0.62 25.04
C TYR A 122 -3.64 -0.25 25.33
N ARG A 123 -4.11 -0.41 26.57
CA ARG A 123 -5.52 -0.13 26.93
C ARG A 123 -5.94 1.30 26.62
N THR A 124 -5.06 2.27 26.89
CA THR A 124 -5.32 3.68 26.63
C THR A 124 -5.53 3.93 25.13
N LEU A 125 -4.65 3.40 24.28
CA LEU A 125 -4.74 3.60 22.83
C LEU A 125 -5.84 2.76 22.18
N ALA A 126 -6.09 1.54 22.67
CA ALA A 126 -7.19 0.71 22.21
C ALA A 126 -8.55 1.40 22.43
N ALA A 127 -8.77 2.02 23.57
CA ALA A 127 -9.98 2.79 23.84
C ALA A 127 -10.15 3.99 22.87
N GLN A 128 -9.05 4.66 22.50
CA GLN A 128 -9.08 5.72 21.49
C GLN A 128 -9.35 5.18 20.08
N MET A 129 -8.86 3.98 19.75
CA MET A 129 -9.16 3.32 18.48
C MET A 129 -10.63 2.92 18.34
N GLU A 130 -11.30 2.56 19.44
CA GLU A 130 -12.72 2.22 19.44
C GLU A 130 -13.63 3.44 19.32
N SER A 131 -13.35 4.49 20.10
CA SER A 131 -14.24 5.66 20.28
C SER A 131 -13.87 6.88 19.43
N GLY A 132 -12.66 6.94 18.87
CA GLY A 132 -12.14 8.10 18.15
C GLY A 132 -12.71 8.29 16.74
N THR A 133 -12.51 9.47 16.21
CA THR A 133 -12.70 9.78 14.77
C THR A 133 -11.76 8.95 13.89
N PRO A 134 -12.03 8.84 12.58
CA PRO A 134 -11.12 8.08 11.66
C PRO A 134 -9.67 8.54 11.72
N GLU A 135 -9.42 9.84 11.92
CA GLU A 135 -8.07 10.39 12.02
C GLU A 135 -7.42 10.04 13.37
N GLU A 136 -8.17 10.16 14.47
CA GLU A 136 -7.70 9.78 15.81
C GLU A 136 -7.40 8.28 15.89
N ARG A 137 -8.22 7.43 15.28
CA ARG A 137 -7.97 5.98 15.17
C ARG A 137 -6.65 5.69 14.45
N LYS A 138 -6.38 6.41 13.35
CA LYS A 138 -5.14 6.24 12.59
C LYS A 138 -3.93 6.65 13.42
N ILE A 139 -4.02 7.78 14.13
CA ILE A 139 -2.95 8.27 15.01
C ILE A 139 -2.72 7.29 16.17
N ALA A 140 -3.80 6.81 16.82
CA ALA A 140 -3.70 5.85 17.91
C ALA A 140 -3.07 4.52 17.47
N ALA A 141 -3.42 4.03 16.27
CA ALA A 141 -2.82 2.82 15.71
C ALA A 141 -1.32 2.98 15.42
N MET A 142 -0.92 4.12 14.87
CA MET A 142 0.51 4.43 14.65
C MET A 142 1.26 4.57 15.97
N ALA A 143 0.68 5.29 16.95
CA ALA A 143 1.26 5.44 18.28
C ALA A 143 1.43 4.07 18.97
N LEU A 144 0.44 3.18 18.83
CA LEU A 144 0.49 1.84 19.39
C LEU A 144 1.65 1.02 18.77
N ARG A 145 1.79 1.08 17.45
CA ARG A 145 2.88 0.42 16.73
C ARG A 145 4.25 0.86 17.25
N TYR A 146 4.51 2.17 17.18
CA TYR A 146 5.81 2.71 17.57
C TYR A 146 6.08 2.58 19.08
N GLY A 147 5.05 2.79 19.89
CA GLY A 147 5.22 2.72 21.34
C GLY A 147 5.47 1.31 21.84
N LEU A 148 4.82 0.29 21.29
CA LEU A 148 5.08 -1.11 21.66
C LEU A 148 6.48 -1.55 21.21
N SER A 149 6.92 -1.19 19.99
CA SER A 149 8.30 -1.45 19.53
C SER A 149 9.33 -0.76 20.42
N ALA A 150 9.10 0.49 20.83
CA ALA A 150 9.99 1.21 21.74
C ALA A 150 10.06 0.55 23.12
N ILE A 151 8.93 0.11 23.68
CA ILE A 151 8.87 -0.60 24.97
C ILE A 151 9.57 -1.96 24.87
N ALA A 152 9.51 -2.63 23.72
CA ALA A 152 10.24 -3.87 23.45
C ALA A 152 11.77 -3.67 23.29
N GLY A 153 12.24 -2.43 23.20
CA GLY A 153 13.65 -2.12 22.98
C GLY A 153 14.12 -2.25 21.54
N GLU A 154 13.18 -2.26 20.59
CA GLU A 154 13.48 -2.32 19.16
C GLU A 154 13.89 -0.92 18.65
N ASN A 155 14.89 -0.88 17.76
CA ASN A 155 15.29 0.36 17.12
C ASN A 155 14.21 0.84 16.15
N ILE A 156 13.58 1.97 16.46
CA ILE A 156 12.66 2.67 15.58
C ILE A 156 13.52 3.52 14.64
N SER A 157 13.80 3.03 13.44
CA SER A 157 14.36 3.87 12.38
C SER A 157 13.23 4.65 11.71
N GLU A 158 13.27 5.96 11.81
CA GLU A 158 12.45 6.85 11.00
C GLU A 158 12.76 6.62 9.52
N THR A 159 11.74 6.27 8.75
CA THR A 159 11.82 6.14 7.28
C THR A 159 11.14 7.33 6.62
#